data_040fca3b75558293a5d59b3ec9af780f
#
_entry.id   040fca3b75558293a5d59b3ec9af780f
#
_cell.length_a   1.000
_cell.length_b   1.000
_cell.length_c   1.000
_cell.angle_alpha   90.00
_cell.angle_beta   90.00
_cell.angle_gamma   90.00
#
_symmetry.space_group_name_H-M   'P 1'
#
loop_
_entity.id
_entity.type
_entity.pdbx_description
1 polymer ?
#
loop_
_entity_poly.entity_id
_entity_poly.type
_entity_poly.pdbx_seq_one_letter_code
_entity_poly.pdbx_strand_id
1 'polypeptide(L)'
;MKILITGGCGFVGSNLAIYLKKKIRNAQISSLDNLVRKGSRLNKIRLKNHNIRNYNFNIEKFDKFKKLPKFNLIIDCCAEPAIEASKRETNRVFNTNLIGTFNV
;
A
#
# COMPACT_ATOMS: atom_id res chain seq x y z
N MET A 1 -17.55 3.48 5.87
CA MET A 1 -16.79 2.51 5.05
C MET A 1 -15.31 2.61 5.37
N LYS A 2 -14.67 1.49 5.59
CA LYS A 2 -13.21 1.42 5.82
C LYS A 2 -12.53 0.82 4.60
N ILE A 3 -11.58 1.55 4.03
CA ILE A 3 -10.87 1.17 2.80
C ILE A 3 -9.38 1.10 3.10
N LEU A 4 -8.75 -0.01 2.72
CA LEU A 4 -7.30 -0.16 2.78
C LEU A 4 -6.73 -0.10 1.37
N ILE A 5 -5.67 0.70 1.18
CA ILE A 5 -4.93 0.76 -0.07
C ILE A 5 -3.53 0.25 0.20
N THR A 6 -3.19 -0.92 -0.37
CA THR A 6 -1.83 -1.43 -0.29
C THR A 6 -0.97 -0.73 -1.34
N GLY A 7 0.31 -0.53 -1.04
CA GLY A 7 1.15 0.32 -1.87
C GLY A 7 0.72 1.78 -1.82
N GLY A 8 0.09 2.20 -0.72
CA GLY A 8 -0.53 3.52 -0.60
C GLY A 8 0.45 4.69 -0.53
N CYS A 9 1.75 4.43 -0.35
CA CYS A 9 2.77 5.48 -0.42
C CYS A 9 3.49 5.53 -1.78
N GLY A 10 3.08 4.70 -2.72
CA GLY A 10 3.52 4.77 -4.10
C GLY A 10 2.79 5.86 -4.88
N PHE A 11 3.16 6.02 -6.15
CA PHE A 11 2.57 7.06 -7.00
C PHE A 11 1.05 6.84 -7.19
N VAL A 12 0.66 5.67 -7.63
CA VAL A 12 -0.77 5.36 -7.88
C VAL A 12 -1.54 5.32 -6.57
N GLY A 13 -1.04 4.58 -5.58
CA GLY A 13 -1.74 4.38 -4.32
C GLY A 13 -1.96 5.67 -3.55
N SER A 14 -0.96 6.55 -3.47
CA SER A 14 -1.10 7.80 -2.72
C SER A 14 -2.10 8.76 -3.37
N ASN A 15 -2.07 8.87 -4.69
CA ASN A 15 -3.02 9.72 -5.41
C ASN A 15 -4.44 9.18 -5.31
N LEU A 16 -4.60 7.86 -5.41
CA LEU A 16 -5.90 7.22 -5.25
C LEU A 16 -6.44 7.41 -3.83
N ALA A 17 -5.59 7.22 -2.82
CA ALA A 17 -6.00 7.37 -1.42
C ALA A 17 -6.54 8.77 -1.14
N ILE A 18 -5.82 9.80 -1.58
CA ILE A 18 -6.22 11.19 -1.39
C ILE A 18 -7.50 11.49 -2.17
N TYR A 19 -7.60 11.01 -3.40
CA TYR A 19 -8.79 11.17 -4.22
C TYR A 19 -10.03 10.58 -3.54
N LEU A 20 -9.93 9.34 -3.07
CA LEU A 20 -11.04 8.67 -2.40
C LEU A 20 -11.41 9.37 -1.10
N LYS A 21 -10.41 9.84 -0.34
CA LYS A 21 -10.66 10.58 0.90
C LYS A 21 -11.50 11.84 0.65
N LYS A 22 -11.26 12.51 -0.46
CA LYS A 22 -12.02 13.71 -0.83
C LYS A 22 -13.41 13.40 -1.39
N LYS A 23 -13.55 12.28 -2.10
CA LYS A 23 -14.77 11.94 -2.84
C LYS A 23 -15.79 11.17 -2.02
N ILE A 24 -15.35 10.32 -1.10
CA ILE A 24 -16.24 9.49 -0.31
C ILE A 24 -16.37 10.08 1.09
N ARG A 25 -17.50 10.73 1.33
CA ARG A 25 -17.77 11.31 2.64
C ARG A 25 -17.87 10.20 3.69
N ASN A 26 -17.27 10.44 4.86
CA ASN A 26 -17.25 9.51 5.99
C ASN A 26 -16.49 8.20 5.73
N ALA A 27 -15.71 8.12 4.64
CA ALA A 27 -14.83 6.98 4.43
C ALA A 27 -13.57 7.13 5.28
N GLN A 28 -13.18 6.03 5.91
CA GLN A 28 -11.90 5.92 6.59
C GLN A 28 -10.93 5.23 5.66
N ILE A 29 -9.97 5.99 5.14
CA ILE A 29 -8.96 5.49 4.21
C ILE A 29 -7.67 5.22 4.99
N SER A 30 -7.10 4.05 4.79
CA SER A 30 -5.80 3.67 5.36
C SER A 30 -4.89 3.16 4.24
N SER A 31 -3.60 3.33 4.45
CA SER A 31 -2.55 2.86 3.56
C SER A 31 -1.76 1.74 4.21
N LEU A 32 -1.21 0.85 3.41
CA LEU A 32 -0.22 -0.13 3.83
C LEU A 32 0.95 -0.07 2.87
N ASP A 33 2.14 0.25 3.37
CA ASP A 33 3.34 0.39 2.55
C ASP A 33 4.58 0.23 3.43
N ASN A 34 5.58 -0.50 2.95
CA ASN A 34 6.82 -0.70 3.71
C ASN A 34 7.85 0.41 3.47
N LEU A 35 7.54 1.41 2.66
CA LEU A 35 8.36 2.59 2.41
C LEU A 35 9.71 2.29 1.75
N VAL A 36 9.81 1.18 1.03
CA VAL A 36 11.06 0.78 0.38
C VAL A 36 11.35 1.61 -0.86
N ARG A 37 10.32 2.00 -1.61
CA ARG A 37 10.49 2.75 -2.85
C ARG A 37 10.94 4.18 -2.58
N LYS A 38 11.78 4.72 -3.47
CA LYS A 38 12.22 6.11 -3.41
C LYS A 38 11.00 7.04 -3.48
N GLY A 39 10.95 8.01 -2.60
CA GLY A 39 9.84 8.97 -2.55
C GLY A 39 8.66 8.54 -1.70
N SER A 40 8.59 7.27 -1.27
CA SER A 40 7.45 6.77 -0.49
C SER A 40 7.30 7.48 0.86
N ARG A 41 8.41 7.89 1.49
CA ARG A 41 8.36 8.61 2.76
C ARG A 41 7.71 9.97 2.63
N LEU A 42 7.92 10.67 1.51
CA LEU A 42 7.26 11.94 1.22
C LEU A 42 5.76 11.73 1.04
N ASN A 43 5.36 10.66 0.36
CA ASN A 43 3.96 10.33 0.20
C ASN A 43 3.32 9.94 1.53
N LYS A 44 4.05 9.29 2.44
CA LYS A 44 3.55 9.00 3.78
C LYS A 44 3.18 10.30 4.53
N ILE A 45 4.04 11.31 4.45
CA ILE A 45 3.78 12.63 5.06
C ILE A 45 2.55 13.28 4.41
N ARG A 46 2.48 13.22 3.09
CA ARG A 46 1.35 13.76 2.33
C ARG A 46 0.03 13.09 2.72
N LEU A 47 0.03 11.75 2.89
CA LEU A 47 -1.14 11.02 3.36
C LEU A 47 -1.55 11.45 4.77
N LYS A 48 -0.58 11.60 5.67
CA LYS A 48 -0.85 12.04 7.04
C LYS A 48 -1.53 13.42 7.07
N ASN A 49 -1.14 14.32 6.17
CA ASN A 49 -1.75 15.63 6.06
C ASN A 49 -3.23 15.58 5.61
N HIS A 50 -3.65 14.45 5.05
CA HIS A 50 -5.04 14.18 4.67
C HIS A 50 -5.74 13.21 5.64
N ASN A 51 -5.18 13.01 6.84
CA ASN A 51 -5.70 12.10 7.86
C ASN A 51 -5.79 10.65 7.39
N ILE A 52 -4.81 10.21 6.59
CA ILE A 52 -4.68 8.84 6.12
C ILE A 52 -3.48 8.20 6.81
N ARG A 53 -3.75 7.17 7.62
CA ARG A 53 -2.72 6.42 8.33
C ARG A 53 -2.05 5.42 7.39
N ASN A 54 -0.72 5.27 7.51
CA ASN A 54 0.01 4.20 6.84
C ASN A 54 0.44 3.14 7.84
N TYR A 55 0.08 1.88 7.55
CA TYR A 55 0.61 0.72 8.25
C TYR A 55 1.91 0.31 7.57
N ASN A 56 3.01 0.32 8.34
CA ASN A 56 4.34 0.09 7.79
C ASN A 56 4.76 -1.37 7.97
N PHE A 57 4.48 -2.21 6.99
CA PHE A 57 5.05 -3.56 6.91
C PHE A 57 4.97 -4.09 5.49
N ASN A 58 5.72 -5.16 5.23
CA ASN A 58 5.78 -5.79 3.91
C ASN A 58 4.58 -6.72 3.70
N ILE A 59 3.92 -6.64 2.55
CA ILE A 59 2.77 -7.48 2.20
C ILE A 59 3.09 -8.99 2.18
N GLU A 60 4.36 -9.36 2.14
CA GLU A 60 4.80 -10.75 2.27
C GLU A 60 4.59 -11.30 3.68
N LYS A 61 4.41 -10.46 4.67
CA LYS A 61 4.29 -10.84 6.08
C LYS A 61 2.82 -11.10 6.45
N PHE A 62 2.34 -12.30 6.11
CA PHE A 62 0.95 -12.68 6.32
C PHE A 62 0.48 -12.49 7.78
N ASP A 63 1.33 -12.83 8.75
CA ASP A 63 0.96 -12.73 10.16
C ASP A 63 0.62 -11.30 10.58
N LYS A 64 1.23 -10.30 9.96
CA LYS A 64 0.94 -8.91 10.27
C LYS A 64 -0.41 -8.46 9.75
N PHE A 65 -0.90 -9.06 8.66
CA PHE A 65 -2.25 -8.79 8.15
C PHE A 65 -3.33 -9.16 9.17
N LYS A 66 -3.12 -10.24 9.92
CA LYS A 66 -4.08 -10.70 10.93
C LYS A 66 -4.30 -9.68 12.05
N LYS A 67 -3.34 -8.79 12.26
CA LYS A 67 -3.39 -7.75 13.31
C LYS A 67 -4.06 -6.47 12.85
N LEU A 68 -4.36 -6.35 11.56
CA LEU A 68 -5.04 -5.19 11.03
C LEU A 68 -6.53 -5.21 11.38
N PRO A 69 -7.17 -4.04 11.49
CA PRO A 69 -8.61 -4.00 11.61
C PRO A 69 -9.28 -4.55 10.35
N LYS A 70 -10.56 -4.85 10.43
CA LYS A 70 -11.32 -5.29 9.27
C LYS A 70 -11.63 -4.10 8.36
N PHE A 71 -11.52 -4.32 7.06
CA PHE A 71 -11.84 -3.34 6.04
C PHE A 71 -13.01 -3.82 5.19
N ASN A 72 -13.78 -2.87 4.67
CA ASN A 72 -14.89 -3.17 3.75
C ASN A 72 -14.39 -3.39 2.32
N LEU A 73 -13.27 -2.72 1.97
CA LEU A 73 -12.68 -2.78 0.64
C LEU A 73 -11.17 -2.70 0.76
N ILE A 74 -10.49 -3.53 -0.01
CA ILE A 74 -9.04 -3.49 -0.16
C ILE A 74 -8.72 -3.25 -1.63
N ILE A 75 -7.91 -2.21 -1.90
CA ILE A 75 -7.42 -1.92 -3.25
C ILE A 75 -5.93 -2.17 -3.26
N ASP A 76 -5.50 -3.17 -4.03
CA ASP A 76 -4.10 -3.60 -4.06
C ASP A 76 -3.35 -2.85 -5.15
N CYS A 77 -2.49 -1.92 -4.73
CA CYS A 77 -1.56 -1.19 -5.60
C CYS A 77 -0.11 -1.61 -5.37
N CYS A 78 0.12 -2.69 -4.59
CA CYS A 78 1.46 -3.19 -4.34
C CYS A 78 1.97 -3.99 -5.53
N ALA A 79 3.15 -3.62 -6.01
CA ALA A 79 3.87 -4.38 -7.03
C ALA A 79 5.31 -3.88 -7.09
N GLU A 80 6.19 -4.70 -7.65
CA GLU A 80 7.52 -4.26 -8.07
C GLU A 80 7.49 -4.05 -9.58
N PRO A 81 7.23 -2.83 -10.05
CA PRO A 81 7.02 -2.57 -11.48
C PRO A 81 8.31 -2.39 -12.28
N ALA A 82 9.48 -2.25 -11.62
CA ALA A 82 10.73 -1.94 -12.28
C ALA A 82 11.27 -3.16 -13.03
N ILE A 83 11.38 -3.06 -14.36
CA ILE A 83 11.94 -4.12 -15.20
C ILE A 83 13.38 -4.44 -14.78
N GLU A 84 14.16 -3.43 -14.44
CA GLU A 84 15.52 -3.61 -13.95
C GLU A 84 15.58 -4.46 -12.68
N ALA A 85 14.66 -4.24 -11.75
CA ALA A 85 14.57 -5.01 -10.53
C ALA A 85 14.24 -6.48 -10.82
N SER A 86 13.38 -6.77 -11.79
CA SER A 86 13.03 -8.15 -12.13
C SER A 86 14.20 -8.92 -12.73
N LYS A 87 15.15 -8.24 -13.36
CA LYS A 87 16.36 -8.87 -13.88
C LYS A 87 17.41 -9.13 -12.80
N ARG A 88 17.53 -8.25 -11.81
CA ARG A 88 18.57 -8.31 -10.78
C ARG A 88 18.12 -8.97 -9.48
N GLU A 89 16.86 -8.86 -9.14
CA GLU A 89 16.32 -9.32 -7.86
C GLU A 89 15.03 -10.11 -8.09
N THR A 90 15.13 -11.21 -8.85
CA THR A 90 13.98 -12.03 -9.25
C THR A 90 13.15 -12.51 -8.05
N ASN A 91 13.81 -12.95 -6.97
CA ASN A 91 13.10 -13.43 -5.78
C ASN A 91 12.28 -12.33 -5.12
N ARG A 92 12.81 -11.12 -5.06
CA ARG A 92 12.07 -9.97 -4.49
C ARG A 92 10.84 -9.66 -5.33
N VAL A 93 10.98 -9.64 -6.66
CA VAL A 93 9.85 -9.36 -7.56
C VAL A 93 8.80 -10.45 -7.45
N PHE A 94 9.21 -11.72 -7.44
CA PHE A 94 8.30 -12.85 -7.28
C PHE A 94 7.54 -12.76 -5.96
N ASN A 95 8.25 -12.53 -4.84
CA ASN A 95 7.63 -12.46 -3.52
C ASN A 95 6.65 -11.28 -3.43
N THR A 96 7.02 -10.11 -3.93
CA THR A 96 6.17 -8.93 -3.88
C THR A 96 4.96 -9.09 -4.80
N ASN A 97 5.17 -9.49 -6.07
CA ASN A 97 4.11 -9.47 -7.07
C ASN A 97 3.20 -10.69 -7.02
N LEU A 98 3.68 -11.83 -6.53
CA LEU A 98 2.86 -13.02 -6.40
C LEU A 98 2.50 -13.30 -4.95
N ILE A 99 3.48 -13.56 -4.09
CA ILE A 99 3.20 -13.94 -2.70
C ILE A 99 2.54 -12.79 -1.94
N GLY A 100 3.04 -11.56 -2.10
CA GLY A 100 2.45 -10.38 -1.47
C GLY A 100 1.00 -10.16 -1.89
N THR A 101 0.71 -10.21 -3.18
CA THR A 101 -0.65 -10.07 -3.71
C THR A 101 -1.56 -11.19 -3.20
N PHE A 102 -1.06 -12.41 -3.14
CA PHE A 102 -1.81 -13.53 -2.60
C PHE A 102 -2.19 -13.33 -1.13
N ASN A 103 -1.33 -12.68 -0.34
CA ASN A 103 -1.60 -12.39 1.06
C ASN A 103 -2.66 -11.30 1.27
N VAL A 104 -2.80 -10.38 0.31
CA VAL A 104 -3.81 -9.32 0.38
C VAL A 104 -5.21 -9.88 0.21
#